data_6f8a63115313a469dd643a9cc97c3c75
#
_entry.id   6f8a63115313a469dd643a9cc97c3c75
#
_cell.length_a   1.000
_cell.length_b   1.000
_cell.length_c   1.000
_cell.angle_alpha   90.00
_cell.angle_beta   90.00
_cell.angle_gamma   90.00
#
_symmetry.space_group_name_H-M   'P 1'
#
loop_
_entity.id
_entity.type
_entity.pdbx_description
1 polymer ?
#
loop_
_entity_poly.entity_id
_entity_poly.type
_entity_poly.pdbx_seq_one_letter_code
_entity_poly.pdbx_strand_id
1 'polypeptide(L)'
;MDGYQLMTDHPQSRTHRVATGVDRLLLDQLDELLEQSPSYRDLPVVVVNETEGTVAAELRSRGMPLRVVQDSALLFDRLRAQADLAHEPWDDVVSREILQGAGTVLYRLPRPLEAVEETAWHVARWAKETVVLLAGARQKDLQRSVNDRLGQYFGHVSASRGAYKARVIRARDPHLPDATRQTPPRIPRVNTDRVLDHELALRAYGLTFGAARVDPGTRLMLETILGTTHAFQDAIRGAGTAVDLGSGNGTVATVLGLETSIPQIIATDDSAAAVCATRATLVANGLDNNSRFAVYHQPDTKQLADASVDLVVLNPPFHHGSSAVTRQIALDLFVAAGRVLTANGLLVAVWNSGLQYRPQLERLVGPTTQLARTKSFTVTISEVTG
;
A
#
# COMPACT_ATOMS: atom_id res chain seq x y z
N MET A 1 2.42 -33.10 -48.22
CA MET A 1 2.48 -31.86 -49.01
C MET A 1 1.47 -30.95 -48.42
N ASP A 2 1.86 -29.78 -48.25
CA ASP A 2 1.17 -28.58 -47.73
C ASP A 2 1.30 -28.32 -46.24
N GLY A 3 2.24 -27.41 -46.06
CA GLY A 3 2.62 -26.88 -44.79
C GLY A 3 1.62 -25.84 -44.25
N TYR A 4 1.28 -25.99 -42.98
CA TYR A 4 0.67 -24.91 -42.22
C TYR A 4 1.78 -24.12 -41.53
N GLN A 5 2.08 -22.96 -42.12
CA GLN A 5 2.85 -21.90 -41.49
C GLN A 5 1.97 -21.25 -40.39
N LEU A 6 2.37 -21.44 -39.14
CA LEU A 6 1.81 -20.68 -37.99
C LEU A 6 2.30 -19.23 -38.11
N MET A 7 1.41 -18.35 -38.52
CA MET A 7 1.56 -16.91 -38.35
C MET A 7 1.40 -16.56 -36.88
N THR A 8 2.53 -16.32 -36.21
CA THR A 8 2.59 -15.66 -34.90
C THR A 8 2.76 -14.16 -35.12
N ASP A 9 1.69 -13.47 -35.42
CA ASP A 9 1.61 -12.01 -35.24
C ASP A 9 0.48 -11.70 -34.28
N HIS A 10 0.82 -11.63 -32.98
CA HIS A 10 0.01 -10.91 -32.03
C HIS A 10 0.40 -9.43 -32.11
N PRO A 11 -0.50 -8.54 -32.55
CA PRO A 11 -0.26 -7.13 -32.39
C PRO A 11 -0.30 -6.84 -30.87
N GLN A 12 0.87 -6.46 -30.32
CA GLN A 12 0.94 -5.85 -28.99
C GLN A 12 -0.04 -4.66 -29.00
N SER A 13 -1.18 -4.84 -28.36
CA SER A 13 -2.12 -3.75 -28.11
C SER A 13 -1.38 -2.73 -27.23
N ARG A 14 -0.95 -1.62 -27.85
CA ARG A 14 -0.59 -0.41 -27.13
C ARG A 14 -1.86 0.00 -26.36
N THR A 15 -1.97 -0.41 -25.11
CA THR A 15 -3.00 0.10 -24.21
C THR A 15 -2.78 1.61 -24.14
N HIS A 16 -3.68 2.37 -24.76
CA HIS A 16 -3.63 3.84 -24.71
C HIS A 16 -3.78 4.23 -23.23
N ARG A 17 -2.70 4.71 -22.65
CA ARG A 17 -2.70 5.31 -21.32
C ARG A 17 -3.60 6.55 -21.37
N VAL A 18 -4.60 6.61 -20.53
CA VAL A 18 -5.50 7.77 -20.46
C VAL A 18 -5.08 8.64 -19.30
N ALA A 19 -4.44 9.75 -19.60
CA ALA A 19 -4.04 10.73 -18.58
C ALA A 19 -5.25 11.22 -17.79
N THR A 20 -5.18 11.09 -16.47
CA THR A 20 -6.21 11.63 -15.56
C THR A 20 -6.15 13.17 -15.55
N GLY A 21 -7.19 13.83 -15.03
CA GLY A 21 -7.14 15.29 -14.86
C GLY A 21 -6.03 15.76 -13.93
N VAL A 22 -5.62 14.93 -12.96
CA VAL A 22 -4.49 15.23 -12.07
C VAL A 22 -3.17 15.16 -12.83
N ASP A 23 -2.98 14.13 -13.65
CA ASP A 23 -1.76 13.94 -14.44
C ASP A 23 -1.56 15.09 -15.43
N ARG A 24 -2.64 15.48 -16.14
CA ARG A 24 -2.60 16.61 -17.07
C ARG A 24 -2.20 17.90 -16.37
N LEU A 25 -2.81 18.21 -15.20
CA LEU A 25 -2.51 19.43 -14.49
C LEU A 25 -1.12 19.43 -13.87
N LEU A 26 -0.59 18.27 -13.44
CA LEU A 26 0.80 18.15 -12.99
C LEU A 26 1.78 18.46 -14.13
N LEU A 27 1.52 17.96 -15.34
CA LEU A 27 2.34 18.26 -16.51
C LEU A 27 2.23 19.73 -16.94
N ASP A 28 1.03 20.32 -16.95
CA ASP A 28 0.85 21.77 -17.23
C ASP A 28 1.64 22.64 -16.24
N GLN A 29 1.62 22.26 -14.94
CA GLN A 29 2.36 23.01 -13.91
C GLN A 29 3.88 22.81 -14.00
N LEU A 30 4.33 21.65 -14.48
CA LEU A 30 5.73 21.42 -14.82
C LEU A 30 6.13 22.27 -16.02
N ASP A 31 5.34 22.33 -17.08
CA ASP A 31 5.60 23.14 -18.26
C ASP A 31 5.72 24.62 -17.90
N GLU A 32 4.81 25.14 -17.08
CA GLU A 32 4.89 26.50 -16.53
C GLU A 32 6.21 26.75 -15.75
N LEU A 33 6.66 25.76 -14.94
CA LEU A 33 7.94 25.84 -14.24
C LEU A 33 9.13 25.89 -15.21
N LEU A 34 9.11 25.06 -16.24
CA LEU A 34 10.19 24.98 -17.23
C LEU A 34 10.26 26.22 -18.13
N GLU A 35 9.14 26.87 -18.42
CA GLU A 35 9.09 28.16 -19.11
C GLU A 35 9.70 29.29 -18.25
N GLN A 36 9.37 29.31 -16.95
CA GLN A 36 9.88 30.31 -16.01
C GLN A 36 11.36 30.08 -15.64
N SER A 37 11.80 28.83 -15.64
CA SER A 37 13.12 28.39 -15.18
C SER A 37 13.64 27.20 -16.00
N PRO A 38 14.18 27.42 -17.21
CA PRO A 38 14.58 26.34 -18.13
C PRO A 38 15.64 25.37 -17.56
N SER A 39 16.45 25.83 -16.60
CA SER A 39 17.49 25.01 -15.96
C SER A 39 16.95 23.78 -15.19
N TYR A 40 15.66 23.75 -14.89
CA TYR A 40 15.03 22.56 -14.27
C TYR A 40 14.91 21.38 -15.24
N ARG A 41 15.01 21.59 -16.55
CA ARG A 41 14.91 20.55 -17.56
C ARG A 41 15.98 19.47 -17.40
N ASP A 42 17.17 19.86 -16.98
CA ASP A 42 18.33 18.96 -16.84
C ASP A 42 18.43 18.31 -15.45
N LEU A 43 17.54 18.69 -14.52
CA LEU A 43 17.51 18.14 -13.18
C LEU A 43 16.58 16.92 -13.12
N PRO A 44 16.91 15.91 -12.29
CA PRO A 44 16.03 14.77 -12.09
C PRO A 44 14.63 15.19 -11.62
N VAL A 45 13.62 14.62 -12.26
CA VAL A 45 12.21 14.70 -11.86
C VAL A 45 11.83 13.38 -11.17
N VAL A 46 11.31 13.47 -9.95
CA VAL A 46 10.80 12.31 -9.22
C VAL A 46 9.28 12.29 -9.29
N VAL A 47 8.72 11.20 -9.82
CA VAL A 47 7.27 10.98 -9.89
C VAL A 47 6.85 10.05 -8.76
N VAL A 48 5.93 10.49 -7.90
CA VAL A 48 5.52 9.76 -6.69
C VAL A 48 4.04 9.40 -6.76
N ASN A 49 3.72 8.13 -6.56
CA ASN A 49 2.37 7.55 -6.48
C ASN A 49 1.54 7.71 -7.78
N GLU A 50 2.15 7.68 -8.94
CA GLU A 50 1.46 7.65 -10.21
C GLU A 50 0.73 6.30 -10.39
N THR A 51 -0.49 6.33 -10.99
CA THR A 51 -1.30 5.11 -11.16
C THR A 51 -1.34 4.58 -12.59
N GLU A 52 -1.20 5.45 -13.60
CA GLU A 52 -1.40 5.08 -15.00
C GLU A 52 -0.11 5.04 -15.83
N GLY A 53 0.99 5.57 -15.32
CA GLY A 53 2.27 5.69 -16.02
C GLY A 53 2.27 6.77 -17.12
N THR A 54 1.30 7.67 -17.11
CA THR A 54 1.18 8.71 -18.14
C THR A 54 2.14 9.85 -17.95
N VAL A 55 2.38 10.27 -16.71
CA VAL A 55 3.35 11.34 -16.38
C VAL A 55 4.76 10.84 -16.62
N ALA A 56 5.10 9.66 -16.12
CA ALA A 56 6.42 9.06 -16.30
C ALA A 56 6.74 8.84 -17.80
N ALA A 57 5.79 8.31 -18.57
CA ALA A 57 5.97 8.12 -20.02
C ALA A 57 6.15 9.44 -20.77
N GLU A 58 5.42 10.48 -20.42
CA GLU A 58 5.55 11.80 -21.02
C GLU A 58 6.92 12.42 -20.72
N LEU A 59 7.37 12.37 -19.45
CA LEU A 59 8.71 12.84 -19.07
C LEU A 59 9.82 12.09 -19.81
N ARG A 60 9.68 10.78 -19.93
CA ARG A 60 10.59 9.93 -20.70
C ARG A 60 10.65 10.35 -22.17
N SER A 61 9.50 10.59 -22.80
CA SER A 61 9.43 11.02 -24.21
C SER A 61 10.10 12.37 -24.46
N ARG A 62 10.10 13.25 -23.44
CA ARG A 62 10.78 14.56 -23.45
C ARG A 62 12.28 14.47 -23.18
N GLY A 63 12.83 13.27 -22.89
CA GLY A 63 14.23 13.06 -22.55
C GLY A 63 14.65 13.65 -21.20
N MET A 64 13.70 13.87 -20.29
CA MET A 64 13.99 14.39 -18.95
C MET A 64 14.53 13.28 -18.03
N PRO A 65 15.52 13.56 -17.18
CA PRO A 65 15.98 12.59 -16.19
C PRO A 65 14.83 12.25 -15.21
N LEU A 66 14.39 10.98 -15.23
CA LEU A 66 13.21 10.50 -14.51
C LEU A 66 13.58 9.51 -13.42
N ARG A 67 12.88 9.58 -12.28
CA ARG A 67 12.86 8.56 -11.23
C ARG A 67 11.43 8.36 -10.75
N VAL A 68 11.06 7.15 -10.38
CA VAL A 68 9.68 6.82 -10.02
C VAL A 68 9.60 6.17 -8.64
N VAL A 69 8.63 6.58 -7.84
CA VAL A 69 8.31 5.97 -6.54
C VAL A 69 6.87 5.48 -6.55
N GLN A 70 6.68 4.21 -6.21
CA GLN A 70 5.36 3.59 -6.15
C GLN A 70 5.24 2.64 -4.97
N ASP A 71 4.38 2.98 -4.00
CA ASP A 71 4.13 2.22 -2.78
C ASP A 71 3.40 0.88 -3.02
N SER A 72 2.51 0.82 -4.00
CA SER A 72 1.77 -0.41 -4.34
C SER A 72 2.64 -1.34 -5.18
N ALA A 73 2.89 -2.55 -4.69
CA ALA A 73 3.62 -3.60 -5.41
C ALA A 73 2.96 -3.94 -6.76
N LEU A 74 1.62 -4.05 -6.78
CA LEU A 74 0.85 -4.31 -7.99
C LEU A 74 1.05 -3.22 -9.04
N LEU A 75 1.00 -1.95 -8.63
CA LEU A 75 1.22 -0.83 -9.53
C LEU A 75 2.69 -0.72 -9.93
N PHE A 76 3.61 -0.94 -9.00
CA PHE A 76 5.05 -0.95 -9.23
C PHE A 76 5.40 -1.93 -10.37
N ASP A 77 5.00 -3.21 -10.23
CA ASP A 77 5.28 -4.23 -11.24
C ASP A 77 4.61 -3.92 -12.58
N ARG A 78 3.33 -3.50 -12.54
CA ARG A 78 2.58 -3.14 -13.74
C ARG A 78 3.21 -1.99 -14.53
N LEU A 79 3.61 -0.93 -13.84
CA LEU A 79 4.17 0.26 -14.48
C LEU A 79 5.61 0.00 -14.96
N ARG A 80 6.41 -0.69 -14.16
CA ARG A 80 7.79 -1.04 -14.49
C ARG A 80 7.89 -1.99 -15.69
N ALA A 81 6.95 -2.90 -15.84
CA ALA A 81 6.89 -3.82 -16.98
C ALA A 81 6.63 -3.12 -18.33
N GLN A 82 6.23 -1.85 -18.32
CA GLN A 82 6.06 -1.08 -19.56
C GLN A 82 7.42 -0.81 -20.18
N ALA A 83 7.60 -1.18 -21.47
CA ALA A 83 8.89 -1.19 -22.17
C ALA A 83 9.64 0.16 -22.14
N ASP A 84 8.91 1.26 -22.12
CA ASP A 84 9.44 2.62 -22.09
C ASP A 84 9.81 3.13 -20.68
N LEU A 85 9.47 2.38 -19.61
CA LEU A 85 9.78 2.72 -18.23
C LEU A 85 10.66 1.68 -17.52
N ALA A 86 10.95 0.54 -18.15
CA ALA A 86 11.65 -0.58 -17.53
C ALA A 86 13.07 -0.25 -17.04
N HIS A 87 13.73 0.74 -17.68
CA HIS A 87 15.12 1.11 -17.40
C HIS A 87 15.27 2.34 -16.49
N GLU A 88 14.17 2.97 -16.08
CA GLU A 88 14.23 4.10 -15.16
C GLU A 88 14.59 3.65 -13.75
N PRO A 89 15.17 4.51 -12.90
CA PRO A 89 15.33 4.24 -11.48
C PRO A 89 13.97 4.19 -10.77
N TRP A 90 13.68 3.09 -10.10
CA TRP A 90 12.46 2.86 -9.33
C TRP A 90 12.77 2.60 -7.87
N ASP A 91 11.86 3.06 -6.99
CA ASP A 91 11.85 2.73 -5.56
C ASP A 91 10.41 2.47 -5.10
N ASP A 92 10.22 1.69 -4.06
CA ASP A 92 8.91 1.46 -3.44
C ASP A 92 8.64 2.44 -2.28
N VAL A 93 9.66 3.14 -1.81
CA VAL A 93 9.58 4.17 -0.78
C VAL A 93 10.27 5.47 -1.22
N VAL A 94 9.87 6.59 -0.63
CA VAL A 94 10.55 7.89 -0.83
C VAL A 94 11.85 7.88 -0.04
N SER A 95 12.94 7.50 -0.69
CA SER A 95 14.27 7.35 -0.09
C SER A 95 15.19 8.54 -0.38
N ARG A 96 16.34 8.58 0.32
CA ARG A 96 17.42 9.54 0.03
C ARG A 96 17.94 9.35 -1.38
N GLU A 97 18.17 8.12 -1.78
CA GLU A 97 18.78 7.72 -3.04
C GLU A 97 17.95 8.21 -4.23
N ILE A 98 16.62 8.06 -4.13
CA ILE A 98 15.70 8.47 -5.19
C ILE A 98 15.56 10.00 -5.27
N LEU A 99 15.67 10.72 -4.15
CA LEU A 99 15.50 12.18 -4.09
C LEU A 99 16.77 12.98 -4.30
N GLN A 100 17.95 12.39 -4.12
CA GLN A 100 19.22 13.13 -4.16
C GLN A 100 19.40 13.83 -5.52
N GLY A 101 19.54 15.17 -5.46
CA GLY A 101 19.73 16.00 -6.64
C GLY A 101 18.46 16.32 -7.42
N ALA A 102 17.28 15.83 -6.99
CA ALA A 102 16.01 16.11 -7.65
C ALA A 102 15.70 17.62 -7.64
N GLY A 103 15.36 18.18 -8.80
CA GLY A 103 14.93 19.56 -8.98
C GLY A 103 13.42 19.70 -8.89
N THR A 104 12.68 18.66 -9.27
CA THR A 104 11.20 18.65 -9.23
C THR A 104 10.69 17.32 -8.70
N VAL A 105 9.64 17.40 -7.89
CA VAL A 105 8.88 16.22 -7.44
C VAL A 105 7.43 16.39 -7.88
N LEU A 106 6.92 15.47 -8.70
CA LEU A 106 5.53 15.39 -9.11
C LEU A 106 4.84 14.36 -8.22
N TYR A 107 4.00 14.83 -7.32
CA TYR A 107 3.40 14.00 -6.29
C TYR A 107 1.88 13.90 -6.46
N ARG A 108 1.38 12.70 -6.73
CA ARG A 108 -0.03 12.42 -6.66
C ARG A 108 -0.44 12.24 -5.20
N LEU A 109 -1.15 13.22 -4.65
CA LEU A 109 -1.51 13.27 -3.23
C LEU A 109 -2.37 12.08 -2.83
N PRO A 110 -1.98 11.32 -1.83
CA PRO A 110 -2.83 10.33 -1.18
C PRO A 110 -3.83 11.01 -0.23
N ARG A 111 -4.79 10.26 0.28
CA ARG A 111 -5.75 10.79 1.26
C ARG A 111 -5.16 11.01 2.67
N PRO A 112 -4.30 10.10 3.21
CA PRO A 112 -3.72 10.29 4.54
C PRO A 112 -2.78 11.49 4.58
N LEU A 113 -3.03 12.43 5.50
CA LEU A 113 -2.17 13.61 5.69
C LEU A 113 -0.78 13.23 6.21
N GLU A 114 -0.69 12.11 6.89
CA GLU A 114 0.56 11.53 7.37
C GLU A 114 1.51 11.20 6.23
N ALA A 115 1.00 10.63 5.14
CA ALA A 115 1.78 10.34 3.95
C ALA A 115 2.24 11.62 3.24
N VAL A 116 1.40 12.66 3.27
CA VAL A 116 1.78 13.99 2.73
C VAL A 116 2.92 14.59 3.56
N GLU A 117 2.82 14.54 4.89
CA GLU A 117 3.85 15.02 5.81
C GLU A 117 5.17 14.26 5.64
N GLU A 118 5.11 12.93 5.56
CA GLU A 118 6.27 12.06 5.35
C GLU A 118 7.00 12.38 4.05
N THR A 119 6.26 12.41 2.94
CA THR A 119 6.84 12.78 1.63
C THR A 119 7.44 14.18 1.65
N ALA A 120 6.73 15.16 2.23
CA ALA A 120 7.21 16.55 2.32
C ALA A 120 8.52 16.64 3.10
N TRP A 121 8.63 15.95 4.24
CA TRP A 121 9.86 15.90 5.02
C TRP A 121 11.03 15.28 4.23
N HIS A 122 10.80 14.13 3.58
CA HIS A 122 11.83 13.48 2.77
C HIS A 122 12.31 14.38 1.62
N VAL A 123 11.38 15.03 0.91
CA VAL A 123 11.71 15.96 -0.18
C VAL A 123 12.53 17.14 0.35
N ALA A 124 12.08 17.78 1.44
CA ALA A 124 12.81 18.90 2.05
C ALA A 124 14.19 18.50 2.58
N ARG A 125 14.37 17.23 2.99
CA ARG A 125 15.62 16.72 3.56
C ARG A 125 16.65 16.30 2.52
N TRP A 126 16.24 15.71 1.41
CA TRP A 126 17.14 14.99 0.52
C TRP A 126 17.20 15.52 -0.92
N ALA A 127 16.18 16.26 -1.38
CA ALA A 127 16.20 16.89 -2.70
C ALA A 127 17.13 18.12 -2.73
N LYS A 128 17.23 18.78 -3.88
CA LYS A 128 17.99 20.05 -3.98
C LYS A 128 17.33 21.13 -3.12
N GLU A 129 18.14 22.07 -2.62
CA GLU A 129 17.65 23.26 -1.91
C GLU A 129 16.68 24.11 -2.76
N THR A 130 16.77 23.99 -4.08
CA THR A 130 15.89 24.69 -5.03
C THR A 130 14.71 23.82 -5.48
N VAL A 131 14.45 22.66 -4.86
CA VAL A 131 13.40 21.74 -5.29
C VAL A 131 12.02 22.40 -5.32
N VAL A 132 11.25 22.05 -6.35
CA VAL A 132 9.82 22.39 -6.45
C VAL A 132 9.01 21.12 -6.30
N LEU A 133 8.17 21.05 -5.29
CA LEU A 133 7.18 20.00 -5.10
C LEU A 133 5.85 20.41 -5.72
N LEU A 134 5.36 19.68 -6.71
CA LEU A 134 4.07 19.83 -7.36
C LEU A 134 3.15 18.68 -6.90
N ALA A 135 2.26 18.99 -5.95
CA ALA A 135 1.41 17.99 -5.30
C ALA A 135 -0.03 18.08 -5.81
N GLY A 136 -0.47 17.09 -6.62
CA GLY A 136 -1.75 17.11 -7.33
C GLY A 136 -2.81 16.20 -6.74
N ALA A 137 -4.06 16.66 -6.70
CA ALA A 137 -5.24 15.85 -6.35
C ALA A 137 -6.48 16.29 -7.14
N ARG A 138 -7.52 15.42 -7.17
CA ARG A 138 -8.84 15.85 -7.62
C ARG A 138 -9.36 16.94 -6.67
N GLN A 139 -9.96 17.96 -7.20
CA GLN A 139 -10.43 19.12 -6.43
C GLN A 139 -11.36 18.74 -5.26
N LYS A 140 -12.21 17.74 -5.45
CA LYS A 140 -13.12 17.23 -4.41
C LYS A 140 -12.43 16.45 -3.28
N ASP A 141 -11.22 15.94 -3.52
CA ASP A 141 -10.46 15.13 -2.57
C ASP A 141 -9.37 15.97 -1.87
N LEU A 142 -9.13 17.20 -2.32
CA LEU A 142 -8.11 18.08 -1.76
C LEU A 142 -8.58 18.69 -0.44
N GLN A 143 -7.87 18.42 0.63
CA GLN A 143 -8.12 18.93 1.97
C GLN A 143 -7.29 20.23 2.21
N ARG A 144 -7.85 21.22 2.90
CA ARG A 144 -7.13 22.45 3.25
C ARG A 144 -5.89 22.20 4.11
N SER A 145 -5.94 21.20 4.98
CA SER A 145 -4.85 20.76 5.84
C SER A 145 -3.60 20.27 5.08
N VAL A 146 -3.69 19.99 3.78
CA VAL A 146 -2.52 19.68 2.94
C VAL A 146 -1.55 20.88 2.91
N ASN A 147 -2.07 22.12 2.77
CA ASN A 147 -1.23 23.32 2.76
C ASN A 147 -0.49 23.48 4.09
N ASP A 148 -1.17 23.23 5.22
CA ASP A 148 -0.58 23.33 6.55
C ASP A 148 0.53 22.29 6.76
N ARG A 149 0.34 21.06 6.22
CA ARG A 149 1.37 20.02 6.28
C ARG A 149 2.59 20.36 5.43
N LEU A 150 2.38 20.81 4.21
CA LEU A 150 3.48 21.23 3.34
C LEU A 150 4.20 22.46 3.90
N GLY A 151 3.48 23.42 4.47
CA GLY A 151 4.03 24.63 5.07
C GLY A 151 4.94 24.38 6.29
N GLN A 152 4.93 23.19 6.88
CA GLN A 152 5.89 22.81 7.92
C GLN A 152 7.31 22.58 7.35
N TYR A 153 7.44 22.31 6.06
CA TYR A 153 8.69 21.94 5.40
C TYR A 153 9.05 22.82 4.19
N PHE A 154 8.17 23.74 3.81
CA PHE A 154 8.37 24.64 2.67
C PHE A 154 7.95 26.06 3.00
N GLY A 155 8.82 27.03 2.73
CA GLY A 155 8.58 28.44 3.02
C GLY A 155 7.47 29.08 2.18
N HIS A 156 7.24 28.54 0.97
CA HIS A 156 6.20 29.04 0.06
C HIS A 156 5.31 27.89 -0.41
N VAL A 157 4.03 27.94 -0.02
CA VAL A 157 3.00 26.98 -0.44
C VAL A 157 1.85 27.75 -1.11
N SER A 158 1.55 27.43 -2.37
CA SER A 158 0.50 28.07 -3.15
C SER A 158 -0.30 27.07 -3.96
N ALA A 159 -1.56 27.36 -4.23
CA ALA A 159 -2.43 26.53 -5.03
C ALA A 159 -2.53 27.06 -6.47
N SER A 160 -2.45 26.15 -7.47
CA SER A 160 -2.71 26.48 -8.87
C SER A 160 -4.18 26.89 -9.08
N ARG A 161 -4.49 27.48 -10.24
CA ARG A 161 -5.87 27.51 -10.72
C ARG A 161 -6.35 26.06 -10.95
N GLY A 162 -7.62 25.77 -10.59
CA GLY A 162 -8.22 24.47 -10.84
C GLY A 162 -8.44 24.26 -12.34
N ALA A 163 -8.02 23.09 -12.87
CA ALA A 163 -8.31 22.63 -14.22
C ALA A 163 -8.58 21.12 -14.21
N TYR A 164 -9.28 20.59 -15.21
CA TYR A 164 -9.57 19.15 -15.36
C TYR A 164 -10.18 18.48 -14.10
N LYS A 165 -10.95 19.25 -13.30
CA LYS A 165 -11.47 18.83 -11.98
C LYS A 165 -10.36 18.48 -10.98
N ALA A 166 -9.14 18.97 -11.19
CA ALA A 166 -7.94 18.78 -10.35
C ALA A 166 -7.40 20.14 -9.87
N ARG A 167 -6.51 20.09 -8.89
CA ARG A 167 -5.71 21.23 -8.40
C ARG A 167 -4.35 20.71 -7.97
N VAL A 168 -3.32 21.52 -8.19
CA VAL A 168 -1.93 21.28 -7.76
C VAL A 168 -1.56 22.28 -6.70
N ILE A 169 -0.93 21.81 -5.63
CA ILE A 169 -0.26 22.65 -4.63
C ILE A 169 1.21 22.69 -5.01
N ARG A 170 1.75 23.91 -5.19
CA ARG A 170 3.17 24.15 -5.44
C ARG A 170 3.83 24.53 -4.13
N ALA A 171 4.86 23.78 -3.71
CA ALA A 171 5.66 24.07 -2.52
C ALA A 171 7.13 24.28 -2.92
N ARG A 172 7.77 25.33 -2.37
CA ARG A 172 9.13 25.80 -2.66
C ARG A 172 9.82 26.23 -1.39
N ASP A 173 11.13 26.46 -1.47
CA ASP A 173 11.99 26.86 -0.36
C ASP A 173 11.94 25.84 0.78
N PRO A 174 12.49 24.62 0.54
CA PRO A 174 12.51 23.56 1.52
C PRO A 174 13.30 23.98 2.75
N HIS A 175 12.76 23.69 3.92
CA HIS A 175 13.44 23.89 5.19
C HIS A 175 13.08 22.78 6.17
N LEU A 176 13.95 22.52 7.14
CA LEU A 176 13.69 21.57 8.21
C LEU A 176 13.73 22.32 9.53
N PRO A 177 12.64 22.30 10.32
CA PRO A 177 12.67 22.77 11.70
C PRO A 177 13.78 22.04 12.48
N ASP A 178 14.50 22.74 13.37
CA ASP A 178 15.66 22.17 14.07
C ASP A 178 15.37 20.86 14.80
N ALA A 179 14.19 20.72 15.39
CA ALA A 179 13.72 19.50 16.05
C ALA A 179 13.52 18.31 15.11
N THR A 180 13.50 18.53 13.79
CA THR A 180 13.16 17.51 12.79
C THR A 180 14.28 17.23 11.79
N ARG A 181 15.46 17.85 11.99
CA ARG A 181 16.59 17.70 11.06
C ARG A 181 17.14 16.28 10.97
N GLN A 182 17.07 15.50 12.03
CA GLN A 182 17.66 14.16 12.09
C GLN A 182 16.63 13.04 11.91
N THR A 183 15.42 13.23 12.43
CA THR A 183 14.34 12.24 12.35
C THR A 183 13.05 12.93 11.93
N PRO A 184 12.26 12.30 11.04
CA PRO A 184 10.93 12.82 10.72
C PRO A 184 10.11 12.88 12.00
N PRO A 185 9.43 14.00 12.27
CA PRO A 185 8.54 14.04 13.42
C PRO A 185 7.37 13.10 13.17
N ARG A 186 7.11 12.23 14.12
CA ARG A 186 5.96 11.30 14.09
C ARG A 186 5.99 10.21 13.00
N ILE A 187 7.17 9.86 12.45
CA ILE A 187 7.29 8.78 11.46
C ILE A 187 8.46 7.86 11.84
N PRO A 188 8.23 6.55 12.02
CA PRO A 188 6.90 5.93 12.09
C PRO A 188 6.07 6.49 13.25
N ARG A 189 4.76 6.60 13.07
CA ARG A 189 3.87 6.84 14.20
C ARG A 189 3.98 5.69 15.17
N VAL A 190 4.03 6.05 16.45
CA VAL A 190 4.16 5.12 17.56
C VAL A 190 2.93 5.22 18.42
N ASN A 191 2.30 4.12 18.71
CA ASN A 191 1.20 4.05 19.65
C ASN A 191 1.19 2.69 20.34
N THR A 192 0.54 2.62 21.49
CA THR A 192 0.26 1.37 22.18
C THR A 192 -1.25 1.13 22.14
N ASP A 193 -1.64 -0.09 21.80
CA ASP A 193 -3.03 -0.52 21.77
C ASP A 193 -3.15 -1.93 22.35
N ARG A 194 -4.31 -2.32 22.85
CA ARG A 194 -4.50 -3.61 23.54
C ARG A 194 -5.37 -4.54 22.72
N VAL A 195 -4.91 -5.80 22.54
CA VAL A 195 -5.68 -6.90 21.96
C VAL A 195 -5.49 -8.13 22.82
N LEU A 196 -6.59 -8.80 23.22
CA LEU A 196 -6.55 -9.86 24.22
C LEU A 196 -5.84 -9.36 25.49
N ASP A 197 -4.89 -10.11 25.99
CA ASP A 197 -4.10 -9.73 27.18
C ASP A 197 -2.79 -9.00 26.85
N HIS A 198 -2.53 -8.71 25.56
CA HIS A 198 -1.31 -8.06 25.09
C HIS A 198 -1.48 -6.56 24.89
N GLU A 199 -0.50 -5.82 25.38
CA GLU A 199 -0.28 -4.42 25.03
C GLU A 199 0.71 -4.35 23.86
N LEU A 200 0.21 -4.00 22.67
CA LEU A 200 0.97 -4.01 21.43
C LEU A 200 1.62 -2.65 21.16
N ALA A 201 2.92 -2.63 20.97
CA ALA A 201 3.64 -1.45 20.53
C ALA A 201 3.57 -1.34 18.99
N LEU A 202 2.59 -0.59 18.48
CA LEU A 202 2.33 -0.45 17.04
C LEU A 202 3.17 0.63 16.39
N ARG A 203 3.54 0.40 15.15
CA ARG A 203 4.23 1.33 14.26
C ARG A 203 3.43 1.53 12.98
N ALA A 204 3.46 2.74 12.41
CA ALA A 204 2.82 3.02 11.13
C ALA A 204 3.55 4.14 10.38
N TYR A 205 3.71 3.95 9.09
CA TYR A 205 4.16 4.95 8.12
C TYR A 205 2.96 5.63 7.47
N GLY A 206 3.18 6.69 6.71
CA GLY A 206 2.10 7.56 6.25
C GLY A 206 1.00 6.90 5.44
N LEU A 207 1.32 5.85 4.67
CA LEU A 207 0.35 5.10 3.85
C LEU A 207 -0.19 3.84 4.55
N THR A 208 0.29 3.49 5.74
CA THR A 208 -0.16 2.29 6.47
C THR A 208 -1.64 2.37 6.83
N PHE A 209 -2.42 1.36 6.40
CA PHE A 209 -3.83 1.24 6.76
C PHE A 209 -4.01 1.16 8.29
N GLY A 210 -5.04 1.83 8.82
CA GLY A 210 -5.34 1.86 10.25
C GLY A 210 -4.39 2.72 11.09
N ALA A 211 -3.31 3.27 10.47
CA ALA A 211 -2.25 3.95 11.18
C ALA A 211 -1.68 3.08 12.33
N ALA A 212 -1.18 3.67 13.42
CA ALA A 212 -0.67 2.92 14.59
C ALA A 212 -1.81 2.59 15.58
N ARG A 213 -2.88 1.95 15.10
CA ARG A 213 -4.03 1.52 15.92
C ARG A 213 -4.50 0.16 15.44
N VAL A 214 -5.07 -0.61 16.35
CA VAL A 214 -5.76 -1.86 15.98
C VAL A 214 -7.08 -1.53 15.30
N ASP A 215 -7.23 -2.00 14.06
CA ASP A 215 -8.51 -1.87 13.36
C ASP A 215 -9.63 -2.60 14.12
N PRO A 216 -10.82 -2.00 14.29
CA PRO A 216 -11.90 -2.63 15.05
C PRO A 216 -12.38 -3.98 14.50
N GLY A 217 -12.34 -4.18 13.18
CA GLY A 217 -12.64 -5.47 12.56
C GLY A 217 -11.56 -6.51 12.86
N THR A 218 -10.29 -6.13 12.75
CA THR A 218 -9.15 -6.97 13.13
C THR A 218 -9.20 -7.36 14.60
N ARG A 219 -9.53 -6.42 15.49
CA ARG A 219 -9.72 -6.70 16.93
C ARG A 219 -10.80 -7.76 17.15
N LEU A 220 -12.00 -7.55 16.59
CA LEU A 220 -13.09 -8.52 16.70
C LEU A 220 -12.67 -9.90 16.18
N MET A 221 -11.97 -9.96 15.07
CA MET A 221 -11.50 -11.22 14.48
C MET A 221 -10.54 -11.94 15.41
N LEU A 222 -9.50 -11.27 15.91
CA LEU A 222 -8.50 -11.87 16.80
C LEU A 222 -9.10 -12.31 18.14
N GLU A 223 -9.95 -11.49 18.76
CA GLU A 223 -10.68 -11.84 19.99
C GLU A 223 -11.61 -13.04 19.76
N THR A 224 -12.22 -13.17 18.58
CA THR A 224 -13.05 -14.32 18.23
C THR A 224 -12.25 -15.59 18.09
N ILE A 225 -11.15 -15.58 17.29
CA ILE A 225 -10.45 -16.81 16.95
C ILE A 225 -9.46 -17.29 18.00
N LEU A 226 -8.96 -16.41 18.86
CA LEU A 226 -7.98 -16.73 19.91
C LEU A 226 -8.53 -16.60 21.33
N GLY A 227 -9.50 -15.71 21.56
CA GLY A 227 -10.05 -15.39 22.88
C GLY A 227 -11.31 -16.16 23.25
N THR A 228 -11.98 -16.82 22.32
CA THR A 228 -13.21 -17.60 22.57
C THR A 228 -13.07 -19.06 22.14
N THR A 229 -13.76 -19.96 22.83
CA THR A 229 -13.77 -21.38 22.47
C THR A 229 -14.71 -21.64 21.29
N HIS A 230 -14.22 -22.29 20.26
CA HIS A 230 -14.98 -22.71 19.07
C HIS A 230 -14.34 -23.94 18.41
N ALA A 231 -15.08 -24.61 17.51
CA ALA A 231 -14.67 -25.90 16.93
C ALA A 231 -13.33 -25.86 16.17
N PHE A 232 -12.88 -24.70 15.69
CA PHE A 232 -11.66 -24.54 14.89
C PHE A 232 -10.45 -24.06 15.71
N GLN A 233 -10.58 -23.86 17.02
CA GLN A 233 -9.51 -23.25 17.82
C GLN A 233 -8.22 -24.07 17.82
N ASP A 234 -8.32 -25.39 17.95
CA ASP A 234 -7.16 -26.28 17.96
C ASP A 234 -6.46 -26.30 16.59
N ALA A 235 -7.24 -26.29 15.49
CA ALA A 235 -6.67 -26.21 14.14
C ALA A 235 -5.94 -24.88 13.89
N ILE A 236 -6.49 -23.76 14.38
CA ILE A 236 -5.83 -22.43 14.28
C ILE A 236 -4.53 -22.41 15.09
N ARG A 237 -4.56 -22.87 16.33
CA ARG A 237 -3.37 -22.88 17.21
C ARG A 237 -2.31 -23.90 16.79
N GLY A 238 -2.73 -24.99 16.16
CA GLY A 238 -1.88 -26.09 15.67
C GLY A 238 -1.40 -25.92 14.23
N ALA A 239 -1.71 -24.83 13.55
CA ALA A 239 -1.23 -24.58 12.20
C ALA A 239 0.30 -24.61 12.11
N GLY A 240 0.86 -25.23 11.08
CA GLY A 240 2.29 -25.25 10.79
C GLY A 240 2.74 -23.93 10.13
N THR A 241 1.92 -23.42 9.22
CA THR A 241 2.17 -22.16 8.49
C THR A 241 0.92 -21.28 8.49
N ALA A 242 1.07 -20.02 8.92
CA ALA A 242 0.02 -19.01 8.85
C ALA A 242 0.41 -17.85 7.94
N VAL A 243 -0.56 -17.28 7.23
CA VAL A 243 -0.40 -16.08 6.40
C VAL A 243 -1.31 -14.97 6.91
N ASP A 244 -0.73 -13.80 7.24
CA ASP A 244 -1.41 -12.52 7.42
C ASP A 244 -1.47 -11.82 6.06
N LEU A 245 -2.60 -11.96 5.36
CA LEU A 245 -2.79 -11.47 3.99
C LEU A 245 -3.37 -10.04 4.02
N GLY A 246 -2.57 -9.05 3.62
CA GLY A 246 -2.87 -7.64 3.81
C GLY A 246 -2.55 -7.20 5.24
N SER A 247 -1.29 -7.30 5.64
CA SER A 247 -0.83 -7.19 7.02
C SER A 247 -0.98 -5.80 7.66
N GLY A 248 -1.09 -4.73 6.85
CA GLY A 248 -1.26 -3.37 7.33
C GLY A 248 -0.14 -2.94 8.29
N ASN A 249 -0.48 -2.69 9.55
CA ASN A 249 0.48 -2.34 10.58
C ASN A 249 1.06 -3.55 11.35
N GLY A 250 0.81 -4.78 10.89
CA GLY A 250 1.34 -6.00 11.47
C GLY A 250 0.62 -6.51 12.73
N THR A 251 -0.55 -5.98 13.05
CA THR A 251 -1.31 -6.40 14.24
C THR A 251 -1.58 -7.91 14.24
N VAL A 252 -2.06 -8.49 13.13
CA VAL A 252 -2.41 -9.93 13.06
C VAL A 252 -1.17 -10.80 13.23
N ALA A 253 -0.13 -10.56 12.43
CA ALA A 253 1.12 -11.32 12.52
C ALA A 253 1.73 -11.26 13.94
N THR A 254 1.69 -10.08 14.58
CA THR A 254 2.20 -9.88 15.94
C THR A 254 1.39 -10.69 16.96
N VAL A 255 0.05 -10.61 16.93
CA VAL A 255 -0.81 -11.33 17.88
C VAL A 255 -0.70 -12.83 17.69
N LEU A 256 -0.67 -13.33 16.44
CA LEU A 256 -0.41 -14.75 16.17
C LEU A 256 0.93 -15.19 16.74
N GLY A 257 1.97 -14.36 16.63
CA GLY A 257 3.28 -14.63 17.17
C GLY A 257 3.32 -14.72 18.69
N LEU A 258 2.54 -13.90 19.40
CA LEU A 258 2.46 -13.86 20.87
C LEU A 258 1.54 -14.94 21.45
N GLU A 259 0.42 -15.24 20.77
CA GLU A 259 -0.63 -16.12 21.27
C GLU A 259 -0.50 -17.59 20.86
N THR A 260 0.33 -17.90 19.88
CA THR A 260 0.42 -19.24 19.32
C THR A 260 1.87 -19.73 19.22
N SER A 261 2.02 -21.04 19.01
CA SER A 261 3.31 -21.67 18.71
C SER A 261 3.49 -21.97 17.21
N ILE A 262 2.73 -21.31 16.32
CA ILE A 262 2.82 -21.51 14.87
C ILE A 262 4.27 -21.33 14.42
N PRO A 263 4.92 -22.33 13.80
CA PRO A 263 6.34 -22.28 13.46
C PRO A 263 6.67 -21.24 12.40
N GLN A 264 5.76 -20.98 11.45
CA GLN A 264 5.96 -20.01 10.38
C GLN A 264 4.78 -19.07 10.23
N ILE A 265 5.04 -17.77 10.35
CA ILE A 265 4.07 -16.69 10.13
C ILE A 265 4.58 -15.81 9.01
N ILE A 266 3.81 -15.73 7.93
CA ILE A 266 4.13 -14.96 6.74
C ILE A 266 3.16 -13.77 6.68
N ALA A 267 3.69 -12.56 6.55
CA ALA A 267 2.89 -11.36 6.35
C ALA A 267 3.11 -10.83 4.93
N THR A 268 2.04 -10.48 4.23
CA THR A 268 2.13 -9.86 2.89
C THR A 268 1.28 -8.60 2.84
N ASP A 269 1.74 -7.60 2.09
CA ASP A 269 0.94 -6.41 1.81
C ASP A 269 1.31 -5.80 0.46
N ASP A 270 0.35 -5.18 -0.22
CA ASP A 270 0.56 -4.43 -1.46
C ASP A 270 1.29 -3.10 -1.21
N SER A 271 1.21 -2.55 0.00
CA SER A 271 1.84 -1.28 0.37
C SER A 271 3.22 -1.49 1.00
N ALA A 272 4.25 -0.87 0.44
CA ALA A 272 5.59 -0.83 1.03
C ALA A 272 5.59 -0.21 2.43
N ALA A 273 4.78 0.84 2.64
CA ALA A 273 4.60 1.46 3.95
C ALA A 273 4.01 0.48 4.98
N ALA A 274 3.08 -0.40 4.57
CA ALA A 274 2.52 -1.45 5.42
C ALA A 274 3.56 -2.53 5.75
N VAL A 275 4.36 -2.94 4.78
CA VAL A 275 5.47 -3.89 4.98
C VAL A 275 6.49 -3.32 5.98
N CYS A 276 6.89 -2.06 5.83
CA CYS A 276 7.76 -1.37 6.79
C CYS A 276 7.12 -1.30 8.19
N ALA A 277 5.83 -1.01 8.27
CA ALA A 277 5.07 -0.94 9.51
C ALA A 277 5.01 -2.31 10.20
N THR A 278 4.70 -3.38 9.46
CA THR A 278 4.67 -4.75 9.96
C THR A 278 6.02 -5.15 10.56
N ARG A 279 7.12 -4.95 9.83
CA ARG A 279 8.48 -5.22 10.33
C ARG A 279 8.79 -4.43 11.60
N ALA A 280 8.51 -3.13 11.60
CA ALA A 280 8.76 -2.26 12.75
C ALA A 280 7.88 -2.61 13.97
N THR A 281 6.65 -3.08 13.76
CA THR A 281 5.75 -3.55 14.82
C THR A 281 6.24 -4.88 15.41
N LEU A 282 6.67 -5.84 14.58
CA LEU A 282 7.27 -7.10 15.05
C LEU A 282 8.49 -6.83 15.93
N VAL A 283 9.43 -5.99 15.47
CA VAL A 283 10.60 -5.55 16.23
C VAL A 283 10.21 -4.93 17.58
N ALA A 284 9.22 -4.01 17.55
CA ALA A 284 8.79 -3.30 18.76
C ALA A 284 8.13 -4.21 19.82
N ASN A 285 7.70 -5.41 19.42
CA ASN A 285 7.11 -6.41 20.31
C ASN A 285 8.05 -7.61 20.57
N GLY A 286 9.35 -7.48 20.26
CA GLY A 286 10.37 -8.49 20.55
C GLY A 286 10.34 -9.74 19.67
N LEU A 287 9.78 -9.61 18.45
CA LEU A 287 9.61 -10.71 17.50
C LEU A 287 10.57 -10.64 16.29
N ASP A 288 11.57 -9.76 16.34
CA ASP A 288 12.48 -9.44 15.24
C ASP A 288 13.56 -10.49 14.95
N ASN A 289 14.05 -11.18 15.98
CA ASN A 289 15.15 -12.17 15.88
C ASN A 289 14.65 -13.59 15.62
N ASN A 290 13.46 -13.72 15.06
CA ASN A 290 12.81 -15.02 14.97
C ASN A 290 12.62 -15.42 13.51
N SER A 291 13.25 -16.51 13.09
CA SER A 291 13.06 -17.13 11.77
C SER A 291 11.59 -17.55 11.49
N ARG A 292 10.72 -17.45 12.49
CA ARG A 292 9.27 -17.67 12.36
C ARG A 292 8.59 -16.68 11.43
N PHE A 293 9.16 -15.46 11.26
CA PHE A 293 8.48 -14.38 10.55
C PHE A 293 9.13 -14.11 9.20
N ALA A 294 8.30 -14.04 8.15
CA ALA A 294 8.67 -13.52 6.84
C ALA A 294 7.70 -12.41 6.43
N VAL A 295 8.20 -11.29 5.93
CA VAL A 295 7.36 -10.14 5.52
C VAL A 295 7.70 -9.77 4.08
N TYR A 296 6.70 -9.83 3.19
CA TYR A 296 6.86 -9.63 1.76
C TYR A 296 6.04 -8.43 1.26
N HIS A 297 6.66 -7.62 0.41
CA HIS A 297 5.98 -6.56 -0.33
C HIS A 297 5.32 -7.17 -1.57
N GLN A 298 4.11 -7.66 -1.41
CA GLN A 298 3.34 -8.36 -2.45
C GLN A 298 1.84 -8.20 -2.23
N PRO A 299 1.06 -7.99 -3.30
CA PRO A 299 -0.39 -7.76 -3.20
C PRO A 299 -1.19 -9.05 -2.90
N ASP A 300 -0.56 -10.21 -3.05
CA ASP A 300 -1.19 -11.52 -2.98
C ASP A 300 -0.24 -12.60 -2.41
N THR A 301 -0.50 -13.85 -2.74
CA THR A 301 0.25 -15.02 -2.26
C THR A 301 1.09 -15.70 -3.35
N LYS A 302 1.42 -15.00 -4.46
CA LYS A 302 2.12 -15.61 -5.63
C LYS A 302 3.45 -16.27 -5.30
N GLN A 303 4.17 -15.75 -4.30
CA GLN A 303 5.44 -16.32 -3.84
C GLN A 303 5.29 -17.64 -3.05
N LEU A 304 4.07 -17.99 -2.65
CA LEU A 304 3.78 -19.20 -1.92
C LEU A 304 3.31 -20.30 -2.87
N ALA A 305 3.73 -21.53 -2.61
CA ALA A 305 3.28 -22.69 -3.37
C ALA A 305 1.78 -22.96 -3.13
N ASP A 306 1.14 -23.62 -4.08
CA ASP A 306 -0.22 -24.09 -3.90
C ASP A 306 -0.27 -25.13 -2.76
N ALA A 307 -1.37 -25.12 -1.99
CA ALA A 307 -1.60 -26.07 -0.91
C ALA A 307 -0.43 -26.20 0.09
N SER A 308 0.14 -25.05 0.53
CA SER A 308 1.32 -25.01 1.40
C SER A 308 1.09 -24.27 2.74
N VAL A 309 -0.13 -23.80 2.99
CA VAL A 309 -0.49 -22.96 4.14
C VAL A 309 -1.68 -23.56 4.87
N ASP A 310 -1.61 -23.62 6.20
CA ASP A 310 -2.70 -24.19 7.01
C ASP A 310 -3.72 -23.14 7.45
N LEU A 311 -3.28 -21.88 7.61
CA LEU A 311 -4.11 -20.77 8.06
C LEU A 311 -3.84 -19.51 7.26
N VAL A 312 -4.89 -18.92 6.68
CA VAL A 312 -4.85 -17.55 6.16
C VAL A 312 -5.76 -16.68 7.02
N VAL A 313 -5.25 -15.54 7.47
CA VAL A 313 -6.02 -14.51 8.17
C VAL A 313 -6.09 -13.27 7.29
N LEU A 314 -7.29 -12.74 7.08
CA LEU A 314 -7.54 -11.69 6.10
C LEU A 314 -8.54 -10.65 6.61
N ASN A 315 -8.13 -9.39 6.60
CA ASN A 315 -8.98 -8.22 6.70
C ASN A 315 -8.92 -7.45 5.37
N PRO A 316 -9.72 -7.81 4.34
CA PRO A 316 -9.60 -7.22 3.02
C PRO A 316 -9.94 -5.73 3.04
N PRO A 317 -9.41 -4.92 2.11
CA PRO A 317 -9.70 -3.49 2.06
C PRO A 317 -11.19 -3.25 1.80
N PHE A 318 -11.85 -2.45 2.66
CA PHE A 318 -13.19 -1.96 2.45
C PHE A 318 -13.26 -0.46 2.72
N HIS A 319 -13.59 0.31 1.70
CA HIS A 319 -13.89 1.72 1.90
C HIS A 319 -15.41 1.93 1.92
N HIS A 320 -15.88 2.82 2.77
CA HIS A 320 -17.27 3.28 2.78
C HIS A 320 -17.65 3.81 1.38
N GLY A 321 -18.57 3.11 0.71
CA GLY A 321 -18.92 3.32 -0.68
C GLY A 321 -18.15 2.35 -1.59
N SER A 322 -18.46 1.04 -1.47
CA SER A 322 -17.84 -0.04 -2.22
C SER A 322 -17.83 0.26 -3.73
N SER A 323 -16.69 0.75 -4.24
CA SER A 323 -16.47 0.77 -5.67
C SER A 323 -16.38 -0.69 -6.15
N ALA A 324 -16.80 -0.96 -7.38
CA ALA A 324 -16.65 -2.29 -7.98
C ALA A 324 -15.19 -2.80 -7.90
N VAL A 325 -14.22 -1.88 -7.95
CA VAL A 325 -12.79 -2.16 -7.84
C VAL A 325 -12.42 -2.73 -6.45
N THR A 326 -12.89 -2.11 -5.34
CA THR A 326 -12.57 -2.60 -3.98
C THR A 326 -13.16 -3.98 -3.75
N ARG A 327 -14.37 -4.24 -4.27
CA ARG A 327 -15.00 -5.56 -4.19
C ARG A 327 -14.21 -6.61 -4.97
N GLN A 328 -13.70 -6.26 -6.16
CA GLN A 328 -12.89 -7.17 -6.97
C GLN A 328 -11.59 -7.54 -6.25
N ILE A 329 -10.90 -6.58 -5.63
CA ILE A 329 -9.70 -6.83 -4.83
C ILE A 329 -9.96 -7.86 -3.71
N ALA A 330 -11.08 -7.73 -2.98
CA ALA A 330 -11.42 -8.70 -1.95
C ALA A 330 -11.65 -10.12 -2.52
N LEU A 331 -12.31 -10.22 -3.68
CA LEU A 331 -12.52 -11.52 -4.35
C LEU A 331 -11.21 -12.13 -4.84
N ASP A 332 -10.30 -11.33 -5.38
CA ASP A 332 -8.98 -11.78 -5.82
C ASP A 332 -8.15 -12.30 -4.63
N LEU A 333 -8.25 -11.65 -3.46
CA LEU A 333 -7.61 -12.11 -2.22
C LEU A 333 -8.23 -13.43 -1.72
N PHE A 334 -9.54 -13.64 -1.84
CA PHE A 334 -10.17 -14.93 -1.49
C PHE A 334 -9.67 -16.06 -2.40
N VAL A 335 -9.54 -15.79 -3.71
CA VAL A 335 -8.96 -16.75 -4.66
C VAL A 335 -7.51 -17.06 -4.30
N ALA A 336 -6.72 -16.03 -4.00
CA ALA A 336 -5.32 -16.19 -3.61
C ALA A 336 -5.17 -17.00 -2.31
N ALA A 337 -6.05 -16.77 -1.33
CA ALA A 337 -6.09 -17.54 -0.09
C ALA A 337 -6.47 -19.02 -0.34
N GLY A 338 -7.54 -19.27 -1.11
CA GLY A 338 -7.96 -20.64 -1.43
C GLY A 338 -6.89 -21.45 -2.17
N ARG A 339 -6.09 -20.81 -3.04
CA ARG A 339 -5.01 -21.48 -3.78
C ARG A 339 -3.91 -22.01 -2.87
N VAL A 340 -3.50 -21.23 -1.87
CA VAL A 340 -2.36 -21.60 -1.01
C VAL A 340 -2.73 -22.48 0.16
N LEU A 341 -4.01 -22.56 0.53
CA LEU A 341 -4.47 -23.38 1.64
C LEU A 341 -4.35 -24.88 1.33
N THR A 342 -3.85 -25.62 2.30
CA THR A 342 -3.83 -27.09 2.28
C THR A 342 -5.26 -27.66 2.33
N ALA A 343 -5.42 -28.97 2.06
CA ALA A 343 -6.64 -29.69 2.40
C ALA A 343 -6.92 -29.54 3.91
N ASN A 344 -8.15 -29.17 4.27
CA ASN A 344 -8.57 -28.76 5.61
C ASN A 344 -7.93 -27.46 6.13
N GLY A 345 -7.19 -26.73 5.30
CA GLY A 345 -6.66 -25.40 5.61
C GLY A 345 -7.80 -24.38 5.79
N LEU A 346 -7.56 -23.37 6.61
CA LEU A 346 -8.57 -22.44 7.09
C LEU A 346 -8.31 -21.02 6.61
N LEU A 347 -9.34 -20.36 6.05
CA LEU A 347 -9.38 -18.93 5.84
C LEU A 347 -10.26 -18.27 6.91
N VAL A 348 -9.65 -17.47 7.78
CA VAL A 348 -10.37 -16.56 8.67
C VAL A 348 -10.46 -15.19 8.03
N ALA A 349 -11.67 -14.68 7.86
CA ALA A 349 -11.86 -13.36 7.25
C ALA A 349 -12.83 -12.50 8.06
N VAL A 350 -12.52 -11.17 8.14
CA VAL A 350 -13.41 -10.18 8.70
C VAL A 350 -13.77 -9.14 7.64
N TRP A 351 -15.03 -8.70 7.61
CA TRP A 351 -15.48 -7.65 6.69
C TRP A 351 -16.64 -6.84 7.26
N ASN A 352 -16.92 -5.69 6.66
CA ASN A 352 -18.08 -4.89 6.98
C ASN A 352 -19.37 -5.70 6.70
N SER A 353 -20.23 -5.86 7.70
CA SER A 353 -21.43 -6.71 7.65
C SER A 353 -22.38 -6.40 6.47
N GLY A 354 -22.33 -5.19 5.91
CA GLY A 354 -23.12 -4.82 4.75
C GLY A 354 -22.64 -5.43 3.42
N LEU A 355 -21.42 -5.98 3.35
CA LEU A 355 -20.83 -6.48 2.09
C LEU A 355 -21.25 -7.92 1.75
N GLN A 356 -21.67 -8.71 2.72
CA GLN A 356 -22.22 -10.07 2.56
C GLN A 356 -21.35 -11.01 1.72
N TYR A 357 -20.05 -11.17 2.06
CA TYR A 357 -19.09 -11.98 1.29
C TYR A 357 -19.23 -13.50 1.49
N ARG A 358 -20.07 -13.99 2.39
CA ARG A 358 -20.21 -15.43 2.68
C ARG A 358 -20.45 -16.28 1.43
N PRO A 359 -21.40 -15.95 0.50
CA PRO A 359 -21.61 -16.76 -0.70
C PRO A 359 -20.38 -16.82 -1.62
N GLN A 360 -19.58 -15.76 -1.67
CA GLN A 360 -18.35 -15.74 -2.44
C GLN A 360 -17.27 -16.61 -1.80
N LEU A 361 -17.13 -16.59 -0.48
CA LEU A 361 -16.22 -17.46 0.26
C LEU A 361 -16.59 -18.94 0.08
N GLU A 362 -17.88 -19.27 0.22
CA GLU A 362 -18.37 -20.64 -0.02
C GLU A 362 -18.06 -21.17 -1.43
N ARG A 363 -18.08 -20.27 -2.42
CA ARG A 363 -17.76 -20.62 -3.82
C ARG A 363 -16.26 -20.69 -4.10
N LEU A 364 -15.46 -19.79 -3.51
CA LEU A 364 -14.05 -19.57 -3.89
C LEU A 364 -13.07 -20.31 -2.99
N VAL A 365 -13.48 -20.66 -1.76
CA VAL A 365 -12.62 -21.31 -0.77
C VAL A 365 -13.24 -22.64 -0.31
N GLY A 366 -14.48 -22.59 0.22
CA GLY A 366 -15.17 -23.77 0.72
C GLY A 366 -16.24 -23.48 1.76
N PRO A 367 -16.79 -24.50 2.42
CA PRO A 367 -17.80 -24.36 3.47
C PRO A 367 -17.44 -23.25 4.47
N THR A 368 -18.36 -22.34 4.70
CA THR A 368 -18.09 -21.11 5.47
C THR A 368 -19.02 -21.00 6.66
N THR A 369 -18.44 -20.92 7.86
CA THR A 369 -19.12 -20.72 9.14
C THR A 369 -18.94 -19.31 9.64
N GLN A 370 -20.01 -18.65 10.08
CA GLN A 370 -19.94 -17.37 10.78
C GLN A 370 -19.60 -17.60 12.25
N LEU A 371 -18.47 -17.05 12.71
CA LEU A 371 -18.01 -17.15 14.09
C LEU A 371 -18.56 -16.01 14.96
N ALA A 372 -18.53 -14.76 14.42
CA ALA A 372 -19.04 -13.59 15.12
C ALA A 372 -19.68 -12.59 14.16
N ARG A 373 -20.60 -11.77 14.69
CA ARG A 373 -21.22 -10.66 13.97
C ARG A 373 -21.59 -9.52 14.91
N THR A 374 -21.27 -8.30 14.48
CA THR A 374 -21.75 -7.04 15.06
C THR A 374 -22.54 -6.25 14.01
N LYS A 375 -23.01 -5.05 14.36
CA LYS A 375 -23.62 -4.13 13.36
C LYS A 375 -22.64 -3.76 12.25
N SER A 376 -21.34 -3.66 12.57
CA SER A 376 -20.31 -3.19 11.65
C SER A 376 -19.54 -4.31 10.97
N PHE A 377 -19.23 -5.39 11.67
CA PHE A 377 -18.32 -6.43 11.20
C PHE A 377 -18.90 -7.83 11.33
N THR A 378 -18.51 -8.70 10.39
CA THR A 378 -18.79 -10.14 10.40
C THR A 378 -17.46 -10.88 10.30
N VAL A 379 -17.25 -11.85 11.18
CA VAL A 379 -16.10 -12.77 11.18
C VAL A 379 -16.58 -14.14 10.73
N THR A 380 -15.88 -14.71 9.74
CA THR A 380 -16.15 -16.06 9.24
C THR A 380 -14.88 -16.89 9.18
N ILE A 381 -15.07 -18.18 9.15
CA ILE A 381 -14.05 -19.18 8.83
C ILE A 381 -14.55 -20.04 7.68
N SER A 382 -13.69 -20.22 6.67
CA SER A 382 -13.92 -21.08 5.52
C SER A 382 -12.88 -22.20 5.53
N GLU A 383 -13.29 -23.44 5.26
CA GLU A 383 -12.42 -24.62 5.24
C GLU A 383 -12.29 -25.15 3.83
N VAL A 384 -11.06 -25.41 3.37
CA VAL A 384 -10.84 -26.04 2.08
C VAL A 384 -11.18 -27.51 2.20
N THR A 385 -12.18 -27.97 1.44
CA THR A 385 -12.53 -29.39 1.35
C THR A 385 -11.52 -30.09 0.44
N GLY A 386 -10.91 -31.17 0.94
CA GLY A 386 -9.97 -32.02 0.20
C GLY A 386 -10.61 -32.77 -0.96
#